data_72b3e65bd52212d87fea6dddf3f84da6
#
_entry.id   72b3e65bd52212d87fea6dddf3f84da6
#
_cell.length_a   1.000
_cell.length_b   1.000
_cell.length_c   1.000
_cell.angle_alpha   90.00
_cell.angle_beta   90.00
_cell.angle_gamma   90.00
#
_symmetry.space_group_name_H-M   'P 1'
#
loop_
_entity.id
_entity.type
_entity.pdbx_description
1 polymer ?
#
loop_
_entity_poly.entity_id
_entity_poly.type
_entity_poly.pdbx_seq_one_letter_code
_entity_poly.pdbx_strand_id
1 'polypeptide(L)'
;AMLLKGTTMSRLAQAGSIHPGVKSKVQMPSINMGESTVAGDCTFTAAGTWGLATKILEVAPLKVNKVICERDLDPLIFSANVQAGSNNADFIAPEVLDAILMKQADVVNIEVERLMWMGDTSGASGTFLDLIDGYLVKFLADATVIDVVGVLTNVGNIQSQLQAIYSAIPEVMLSRLGDESVGIWLSPKNMSLYKQSLVNAFNNPNVVGLQPMYIDCKLFETTGLTQADMVFADAKNLWAGVDLLDEENEIKLIPQKEISGAPTAHLIMNYKLGVNHAVGAEIVWWHRP
;
A
#
# COMPACT_ATOMS: atom_id res chain seq x y z
N ALA A 1 0.45 -14.67 -2.93
CA ALA A 1 -0.80 -14.05 -3.35
C ALA A 1 -1.61 -13.44 -2.19
N MET A 2 -1.24 -13.69 -0.92
CA MET A 2 -1.99 -13.21 0.25
C MET A 2 -1.76 -11.71 0.52
N LEU A 3 -0.53 -11.22 0.37
CA LEU A 3 -0.18 -9.80 0.51
C LEU A 3 -0.66 -8.92 -0.66
N LEU A 4 -1.07 -9.53 -1.78
CA LEU A 4 -1.59 -8.82 -2.96
C LEU A 4 -3.10 -8.46 -2.86
N LYS A 5 -3.76 -8.76 -1.77
CA LYS A 5 -5.19 -8.42 -1.57
C LYS A 5 -5.42 -6.95 -1.20
N GLY A 6 -4.39 -6.25 -0.72
CA GLY A 6 -4.47 -4.82 -0.45
C GLY A 6 -4.71 -4.01 -1.73
N THR A 7 -5.43 -2.90 -1.62
CA THR A 7 -5.77 -2.06 -2.79
C THR A 7 -4.52 -1.45 -3.44
N THR A 8 -3.55 -1.02 -2.62
CA THR A 8 -2.27 -0.45 -3.10
C THR A 8 -1.43 -1.53 -3.78
N MET A 9 -1.16 -2.65 -3.09
CA MET A 9 -0.35 -3.74 -3.65
C MET A 9 -0.94 -4.33 -4.93
N SER A 10 -2.27 -4.49 -4.99
CA SER A 10 -2.95 -4.98 -6.20
C SER A 10 -2.74 -4.04 -7.39
N ARG A 11 -2.81 -2.71 -7.17
CA ARG A 11 -2.56 -1.72 -8.23
C ARG A 11 -1.10 -1.65 -8.66
N LEU A 12 -0.17 -1.73 -7.70
CA LEU A 12 1.26 -1.81 -8.02
C LEU A 12 1.60 -3.07 -8.81
N ALA A 13 0.96 -4.21 -8.50
CA ALA A 13 1.12 -5.44 -9.25
C ALA A 13 0.61 -5.29 -10.71
N GLN A 14 -0.56 -4.66 -10.90
CA GLN A 14 -1.10 -4.37 -12.23
C GLN A 14 -0.21 -3.39 -13.01
N ALA A 15 0.41 -2.42 -12.34
CA ALA A 15 1.33 -1.47 -12.93
C ALA A 15 2.73 -2.04 -13.20
N GLY A 16 3.05 -3.24 -12.68
CA GLY A 16 4.37 -3.84 -12.80
C GLY A 16 5.45 -3.20 -11.93
N SER A 17 5.03 -2.55 -10.83
CA SER A 17 5.92 -1.78 -9.93
C SER A 17 6.33 -2.55 -8.68
N ILE A 18 5.99 -3.84 -8.60
CA ILE A 18 6.49 -4.73 -7.56
C ILE A 18 7.79 -5.34 -8.04
N HIS A 19 8.85 -5.19 -7.25
CA HIS A 19 10.18 -5.71 -7.51
C HIS A 19 10.44 -6.94 -6.62
N PRO A 20 10.29 -8.16 -7.17
CA PRO A 20 10.58 -9.38 -6.42
C PRO A 20 12.08 -9.67 -6.36
N GLY A 21 12.50 -10.51 -5.42
CA GLY A 21 13.88 -10.96 -5.30
C GLY A 21 14.83 -9.97 -4.63
N VAL A 22 14.31 -8.94 -3.97
CA VAL A 22 15.13 -7.97 -3.23
C VAL A 22 15.48 -8.56 -1.87
N LYS A 23 16.72 -9.01 -1.72
CA LYS A 23 17.20 -9.61 -0.46
C LYS A 23 17.44 -8.59 0.66
N SER A 24 17.94 -7.39 0.32
CA SER A 24 18.21 -6.31 1.27
C SER A 24 18.06 -4.96 0.58
N LYS A 25 18.95 -4.65 -0.37
CA LYS A 25 18.97 -3.37 -1.09
C LYS A 25 19.20 -3.62 -2.57
N VAL A 26 18.47 -2.88 -3.40
CA VAL A 26 18.68 -2.88 -4.85
C VAL A 26 18.77 -1.42 -5.32
N GLN A 27 19.70 -1.17 -6.24
CA GLN A 27 19.83 0.13 -6.90
C GLN A 27 18.89 0.15 -8.11
N MET A 28 17.97 1.08 -8.09
CA MET A 28 17.01 1.31 -9.17
C MET A 28 17.48 2.50 -10.01
N PRO A 29 17.83 2.29 -11.29
CA PRO A 29 18.25 3.39 -12.15
C PRO A 29 17.06 4.26 -12.53
N SER A 30 17.21 5.57 -12.42
CA SER A 30 16.30 6.56 -12.97
C SER A 30 17.04 7.35 -14.05
N ILE A 31 16.53 7.33 -15.27
CA ILE A 31 17.11 8.02 -16.40
C ILE A 31 16.34 9.32 -16.62
N ASN A 32 17.05 10.43 -16.56
CA ASN A 32 16.51 11.74 -16.89
C ASN A 32 17.13 12.22 -18.22
N MET A 33 16.29 12.62 -19.16
CA MET A 33 16.72 13.15 -20.45
C MET A 33 16.20 14.58 -20.60
N GLY A 34 17.11 15.52 -20.87
CA GLY A 34 16.77 16.88 -21.24
C GLY A 34 16.33 17.01 -22.70
N GLU A 35 15.93 18.20 -23.09
CA GLU A 35 15.59 18.53 -24.47
C GLU A 35 16.77 18.20 -25.40
N SER A 36 16.52 17.46 -26.46
CA SER A 36 17.55 16.96 -27.36
C SER A 36 17.32 17.31 -28.83
N THR A 37 16.24 18.03 -29.15
CA THR A 37 15.93 18.43 -30.53
C THR A 37 16.68 19.70 -30.89
N VAL A 38 17.44 19.68 -31.97
CA VAL A 38 18.15 20.84 -32.55
C VAL A 38 17.81 21.01 -34.01
N ALA A 39 18.11 22.20 -34.56
CA ALA A 39 17.94 22.45 -35.97
C ALA A 39 18.80 21.50 -36.81
N GLY A 40 18.21 20.94 -37.87
CA GLY A 40 18.92 20.03 -38.78
C GLY A 40 19.97 20.80 -39.59
N ASP A 41 21.25 20.42 -39.42
CA ASP A 41 22.34 20.88 -40.24
C ASP A 41 23.19 19.68 -40.73
N CYS A 42 24.24 19.93 -41.50
CA CYS A 42 25.12 18.86 -41.99
C CYS A 42 26.21 18.45 -41.00
N THR A 43 26.21 19.01 -39.79
CA THR A 43 27.20 18.74 -38.75
C THR A 43 26.58 17.92 -37.62
N PHE A 44 27.36 17.01 -37.02
CA PHE A 44 26.92 16.32 -35.81
C PHE A 44 27.08 17.27 -34.62
N THR A 45 25.95 17.78 -34.12
CA THR A 45 25.91 18.59 -32.91
C THR A 45 25.22 17.80 -31.80
N ALA A 46 25.96 17.46 -30.76
CA ALA A 46 25.37 16.81 -29.59
C ALA A 46 24.45 17.80 -28.87
N ALA A 47 23.21 17.40 -28.67
CA ALA A 47 22.21 18.21 -27.98
C ALA A 47 21.58 17.44 -26.83
N GLY A 48 21.15 18.19 -25.84
CA GLY A 48 20.52 17.66 -24.65
C GLY A 48 21.50 17.11 -23.62
N THR A 49 21.01 16.97 -22.42
CA THR A 49 21.71 16.33 -21.31
C THR A 49 21.00 15.06 -20.94
N TRP A 50 21.74 14.01 -20.69
CA TRP A 50 21.20 12.82 -20.06
C TRP A 50 21.86 12.61 -18.69
N GLY A 51 21.08 12.23 -17.73
CA GLY A 51 21.55 11.96 -16.37
C GLY A 51 21.07 10.60 -15.92
N LEU A 52 21.95 9.84 -15.30
CA LEU A 52 21.61 8.59 -14.62
C LEU A 52 21.62 8.87 -13.13
N ALA A 53 20.45 8.88 -12.52
CA ALA A 53 20.29 8.88 -11.07
C ALA A 53 19.96 7.47 -10.58
N THR A 54 20.40 7.14 -9.38
CA THR A 54 20.06 5.85 -8.75
C THR A 54 19.33 6.12 -7.45
N LYS A 55 18.18 5.47 -7.26
CA LYS A 55 17.51 5.42 -5.97
C LYS A 55 17.66 4.02 -5.39
N ILE A 56 17.77 3.92 -4.09
CA ILE A 56 17.94 2.65 -3.40
C ILE A 56 16.58 2.19 -2.89
N LEU A 57 16.15 1.01 -3.33
CA LEU A 57 15.01 0.30 -2.75
C LEU A 57 15.56 -0.67 -1.70
N GLU A 58 15.26 -0.38 -0.45
CA GLU A 58 15.67 -1.17 0.70
C GLU A 58 14.48 -1.92 1.27
N VAL A 59 14.65 -3.22 1.57
CA VAL A 59 13.62 -4.04 2.19
C VAL A 59 14.06 -4.49 3.58
N ALA A 60 13.11 -4.47 4.53
CA ALA A 60 13.33 -4.96 5.88
C ALA A 60 12.58 -6.28 6.11
N PRO A 61 13.15 -7.21 6.88
CA PRO A 61 12.49 -8.45 7.27
C PRO A 61 11.41 -8.16 8.31
N LEU A 62 10.21 -8.65 8.07
CA LEU A 62 9.05 -8.54 8.94
C LEU A 62 8.56 -9.92 9.34
N LYS A 63 7.99 -10.05 10.52
CA LYS A 63 7.44 -11.31 11.03
C LYS A 63 6.12 -11.08 11.75
N VAL A 64 5.23 -12.03 11.61
CA VAL A 64 4.00 -12.14 12.41
C VAL A 64 4.07 -13.40 13.22
N ASN A 65 4.09 -13.27 14.55
CA ASN A 65 4.09 -14.38 15.48
C ASN A 65 2.87 -14.28 16.37
N LYS A 66 2.02 -15.30 16.36
CA LYS A 66 0.84 -15.42 17.24
C LYS A 66 0.89 -16.77 17.97
N VAL A 67 0.45 -16.76 19.20
CA VAL A 67 0.23 -17.97 19.98
C VAL A 67 -1.28 -18.15 20.08
N ILE A 68 -1.75 -19.34 19.73
CA ILE A 68 -3.15 -19.74 19.82
C ILE A 68 -3.24 -20.80 20.90
N CYS A 69 -4.06 -20.58 21.93
CA CYS A 69 -4.31 -21.56 22.97
C CYS A 69 -5.48 -22.45 22.57
N GLU A 70 -5.32 -23.76 22.65
CA GLU A 70 -6.37 -24.74 22.33
C GLU A 70 -7.62 -24.51 23.19
N ARG A 71 -7.44 -24.20 24.47
CA ARG A 71 -8.54 -24.01 25.42
C ARG A 71 -9.41 -22.79 25.11
N ASP A 72 -8.85 -21.79 24.42
CA ASP A 72 -9.62 -20.60 24.03
C ASP A 72 -10.56 -20.91 22.86
N LEU A 73 -10.30 -22.00 22.14
CA LEU A 73 -11.10 -22.48 21.02
C LEU A 73 -12.17 -23.50 21.43
N ASP A 74 -12.02 -24.14 22.60
CA ASP A 74 -12.96 -25.16 23.09
C ASP A 74 -14.43 -24.70 23.05
N PRO A 75 -14.80 -23.47 23.41
CA PRO A 75 -16.18 -22.99 23.32
C PRO A 75 -16.68 -22.78 21.88
N LEU A 76 -15.76 -22.69 20.91
CA LEU A 76 -16.07 -22.46 19.49
C LEU A 76 -16.13 -23.75 18.70
N ILE A 77 -15.55 -24.83 19.23
CA ILE A 77 -15.61 -26.17 18.64
C ILE A 77 -16.98 -26.75 19.02
N PHE A 78 -17.93 -26.65 18.10
CA PHE A 78 -19.26 -27.18 18.30
C PHE A 78 -19.19 -28.67 18.63
N SER A 79 -19.93 -29.07 19.65
CA SER A 79 -20.11 -30.46 20.14
C SER A 79 -20.60 -31.45 19.06
N ALA A 80 -21.01 -30.99 17.88
CA ALA A 80 -21.46 -31.82 16.78
C ALA A 80 -20.37 -32.77 16.21
N ASN A 81 -19.10 -32.47 16.42
CA ASN A 81 -17.99 -33.32 15.93
C ASN A 81 -17.37 -34.19 17.01
N VAL A 82 -17.81 -34.09 18.26
CA VAL A 82 -17.29 -34.91 19.36
C VAL A 82 -18.15 -36.21 19.43
N GLN A 83 -17.78 -37.20 18.62
CA GLN A 83 -18.33 -38.55 18.79
C GLN A 83 -17.59 -39.26 19.91
N ALA A 84 -18.31 -40.08 20.69
CA ALA A 84 -17.72 -40.92 21.72
C ALA A 84 -16.64 -41.85 21.10
N GLY A 85 -15.38 -41.69 21.49
CA GLY A 85 -14.24 -42.40 20.93
C GLY A 85 -13.39 -41.58 19.92
N SER A 86 -13.77 -40.36 19.60
CA SER A 86 -12.90 -39.46 18.86
C SER A 86 -11.68 -39.11 19.74
N ASN A 87 -10.48 -39.33 19.21
CA ASN A 87 -9.26 -38.93 19.86
C ASN A 87 -9.10 -37.42 19.71
N ASN A 88 -9.04 -36.66 20.80
CA ASN A 88 -8.72 -35.22 20.80
C ASN A 88 -7.27 -34.95 20.36
N ALA A 89 -6.74 -35.77 19.43
CA ALA A 89 -5.39 -35.67 18.94
C ALA A 89 -5.22 -34.50 17.92
N ASP A 90 -6.29 -34.15 17.23
CA ASP A 90 -6.25 -33.07 16.26
C ASP A 90 -6.48 -31.73 16.95
N PHE A 91 -5.46 -30.92 16.94
CA PHE A 91 -5.32 -29.69 17.71
C PHE A 91 -6.44 -28.65 17.44
N ILE A 92 -6.94 -28.55 16.22
CA ILE A 92 -8.00 -27.59 15.84
C ILE A 92 -8.78 -28.21 14.67
N ALA A 93 -10.13 -28.09 14.70
CA ALA A 93 -10.94 -28.44 13.55
C ALA A 93 -10.49 -27.61 12.31
N PRO A 94 -10.30 -28.23 11.13
CA PRO A 94 -9.80 -27.54 9.93
C PRO A 94 -10.58 -26.27 9.59
N GLU A 95 -11.89 -26.28 9.78
CA GLU A 95 -12.78 -25.14 9.49
C GLU A 95 -12.49 -23.92 10.39
N VAL A 96 -12.20 -24.15 11.68
CA VAL A 96 -11.85 -23.10 12.63
C VAL A 96 -10.45 -22.55 12.32
N LEU A 97 -9.53 -23.44 11.94
CA LEU A 97 -8.17 -23.06 11.54
C LEU A 97 -8.23 -22.15 10.29
N ASP A 98 -8.96 -22.53 9.27
CA ASP A 98 -9.09 -21.75 8.05
C ASP A 98 -9.68 -20.36 8.33
N ALA A 99 -10.69 -20.27 9.20
CA ALA A 99 -11.28 -19.00 9.60
C ALA A 99 -10.27 -18.09 10.32
N ILE A 100 -9.44 -18.66 11.21
CA ILE A 100 -8.38 -17.92 11.90
C ILE A 100 -7.33 -17.43 10.91
N LEU A 101 -6.88 -18.30 9.98
CA LEU A 101 -5.89 -17.96 8.96
C LEU A 101 -6.41 -16.85 8.03
N MET A 102 -7.65 -16.94 7.57
CA MET A 102 -8.27 -15.90 6.75
C MET A 102 -8.33 -14.56 7.49
N LYS A 103 -8.77 -14.58 8.74
CA LYS A 103 -8.84 -13.35 9.54
C LYS A 103 -7.47 -12.73 9.80
N GLN A 104 -6.47 -13.56 10.09
CA GLN A 104 -5.09 -13.08 10.27
C GLN A 104 -4.55 -12.48 8.97
N ALA A 105 -4.85 -13.07 7.83
CA ALA A 105 -4.48 -12.52 6.53
C ALA A 105 -5.08 -11.14 6.27
N ASP A 106 -6.35 -10.94 6.59
CA ASP A 106 -7.00 -9.65 6.44
C ASP A 106 -6.33 -8.57 7.31
N VAL A 107 -5.98 -8.92 8.56
CA VAL A 107 -5.26 -8.02 9.46
C VAL A 107 -3.90 -7.65 8.89
N VAL A 108 -3.11 -8.65 8.45
CA VAL A 108 -1.78 -8.41 7.88
C VAL A 108 -1.85 -7.57 6.61
N ASN A 109 -2.85 -7.78 5.76
CA ASN A 109 -3.04 -6.95 4.57
C ASN A 109 -3.27 -5.46 4.91
N ILE A 110 -4.07 -5.17 5.95
CA ILE A 110 -4.30 -3.79 6.40
C ILE A 110 -3.01 -3.21 7.01
N GLU A 111 -2.28 -4.00 7.81
CA GLU A 111 -1.01 -3.58 8.40
C GLU A 111 0.04 -3.27 7.33
N VAL A 112 0.17 -4.13 6.30
CA VAL A 112 1.07 -3.92 5.16
C VAL A 112 0.72 -2.64 4.40
N GLU A 113 -0.56 -2.41 4.09
CA GLU A 113 -0.99 -1.17 3.44
C GLU A 113 -0.62 0.07 4.25
N ARG A 114 -0.83 0.03 5.57
CA ARG A 114 -0.47 1.13 6.46
C ARG A 114 1.04 1.32 6.57
N LEU A 115 1.82 0.24 6.64
CA LEU A 115 3.27 0.28 6.62
C LEU A 115 3.80 0.92 5.33
N MET A 116 3.26 0.53 4.17
CA MET A 116 3.68 1.07 2.88
C MET A 116 3.50 2.58 2.80
N TRP A 117 2.42 3.12 3.35
CA TRP A 117 2.15 4.56 3.28
C TRP A 117 2.72 5.33 4.45
N MET A 118 2.44 4.91 5.68
CA MET A 118 2.67 5.69 6.90
C MET A 118 3.82 5.17 7.76
N GLY A 119 4.56 4.15 7.33
CA GLY A 119 5.70 3.65 8.09
C GLY A 119 6.73 4.74 8.33
N ASP A 120 7.31 4.80 9.54
CA ASP A 120 8.30 5.78 9.93
C ASP A 120 9.25 5.19 10.98
N THR A 121 10.47 4.86 10.55
CA THR A 121 11.49 4.28 11.45
C THR A 121 12.05 5.29 12.45
N SER A 122 11.84 6.58 12.24
CA SER A 122 12.17 7.64 13.21
C SER A 122 11.11 7.82 14.29
N GLY A 123 9.93 7.22 14.09
CA GLY A 123 8.84 7.23 15.05
C GLY A 123 9.21 6.49 16.33
N ALA A 124 8.83 7.05 17.47
CA ALA A 124 9.02 6.42 18.78
C ALA A 124 7.71 5.86 19.32
N SER A 125 6.82 5.43 18.44
CA SER A 125 5.46 5.01 18.84
C SER A 125 5.43 3.59 19.44
N GLY A 126 6.48 2.79 19.22
CA GLY A 126 6.54 1.40 19.63
C GLY A 126 5.49 0.53 18.91
N THR A 127 4.96 0.99 17.79
CA THR A 127 3.96 0.29 16.99
C THR A 127 4.61 -0.40 15.78
N PHE A 128 3.82 -1.17 15.05
CA PHE A 128 4.30 -1.79 13.82
C PHE A 128 4.70 -0.77 12.74
N LEU A 129 4.26 0.49 12.83
CA LEU A 129 4.61 1.54 11.89
C LEU A 129 6.09 1.96 11.96
N ASP A 130 6.79 1.66 13.06
CA ASP A 130 8.21 2.01 13.23
C ASP A 130 9.16 1.00 12.52
N LEU A 131 8.63 0.02 11.78
CA LEU A 131 9.42 -1.08 11.21
C LEU A 131 10.08 -0.75 9.87
N ILE A 132 9.45 0.10 9.04
CA ILE A 132 9.97 0.54 7.73
C ILE A 132 9.58 1.99 7.47
N ASP A 133 10.34 2.66 6.59
CA ASP A 133 9.94 3.96 6.05
C ASP A 133 8.97 3.78 4.90
N GLY A 134 7.76 4.30 5.06
CA GLY A 134 6.71 4.31 4.05
C GLY A 134 6.88 5.41 3.00
N TYR A 135 5.96 5.45 2.04
CA TYR A 135 5.98 6.45 0.97
C TYR A 135 5.97 7.88 1.50
N LEU A 136 5.16 8.21 2.53
CA LEU A 136 5.06 9.58 3.04
C LEU A 136 6.40 10.08 3.60
N VAL A 137 7.14 9.22 4.30
CA VAL A 137 8.48 9.55 4.81
C VAL A 137 9.47 9.74 3.65
N LYS A 138 9.38 8.89 2.61
CA LYS A 138 10.22 9.03 1.40
C LYS A 138 9.88 10.30 0.61
N PHE A 139 8.62 10.72 0.58
CA PHE A 139 8.20 11.99 -0.05
C PHE A 139 8.73 13.19 0.73
N LEU A 140 8.64 13.16 2.05
CA LEU A 140 9.18 14.22 2.91
C LEU A 140 10.71 14.39 2.72
N ALA A 141 11.42 13.30 2.47
CA ALA A 141 12.87 13.31 2.25
C ALA A 141 13.27 13.77 0.83
N ASP A 142 12.36 13.80 -0.13
CA ASP A 142 12.62 14.17 -1.53
C ASP A 142 12.05 15.56 -1.83
N ALA A 143 12.89 16.57 -1.83
CA ALA A 143 12.52 17.96 -2.11
C ALA A 143 11.93 18.20 -3.51
N THR A 144 11.94 17.21 -4.41
CA THR A 144 11.32 17.32 -5.73
C THR A 144 9.83 16.96 -5.72
N VAL A 145 9.34 16.34 -4.66
CA VAL A 145 7.90 16.06 -4.48
C VAL A 145 7.16 17.37 -4.27
N ILE A 146 6.03 17.52 -4.97
CA ILE A 146 5.22 18.73 -4.88
C ILE A 146 4.36 18.65 -3.63
N ASP A 147 4.62 19.55 -2.70
CA ASP A 147 3.94 19.63 -1.41
C ASP A 147 2.75 20.60 -1.47
N VAL A 148 1.57 20.15 -1.04
CA VAL A 148 0.34 20.93 -0.98
C VAL A 148 -0.23 20.87 0.43
N VAL A 149 -0.12 21.98 1.15
CA VAL A 149 -0.65 22.09 2.52
C VAL A 149 -2.15 22.36 2.48
N GLY A 150 -2.92 21.55 3.17
CA GLY A 150 -4.37 21.64 3.21
C GLY A 150 -4.96 21.74 4.61
N VAL A 151 -6.29 21.67 4.69
CA VAL A 151 -7.04 21.72 5.94
C VAL A 151 -7.85 20.44 6.12
N LEU A 152 -8.29 20.16 7.36
CA LEU A 152 -9.10 18.98 7.66
C LEU A 152 -10.29 18.86 6.70
N THR A 153 -10.38 17.73 6.02
CA THR A 153 -11.43 17.46 5.05
C THR A 153 -12.78 17.24 5.71
N ASN A 154 -13.81 17.79 5.09
CA ASN A 154 -15.22 17.55 5.43
C ASN A 154 -16.06 17.58 4.15
N VAL A 155 -17.35 17.30 4.26
CA VAL A 155 -18.25 17.24 3.09
C VAL A 155 -18.30 18.56 2.28
N GLY A 156 -18.14 19.70 2.96
CA GLY A 156 -18.21 21.03 2.32
C GLY A 156 -16.92 21.45 1.62
N ASN A 157 -15.75 20.92 2.02
CA ASN A 157 -14.46 21.37 1.50
C ASN A 157 -13.68 20.31 0.73
N ILE A 158 -14.08 19.04 0.73
CA ILE A 158 -13.34 17.95 0.07
C ILE A 158 -13.08 18.24 -1.41
N GLN A 159 -14.04 18.81 -2.12
CA GLN A 159 -13.88 19.16 -3.54
C GLN A 159 -12.83 20.26 -3.74
N SER A 160 -12.78 21.27 -2.87
CA SER A 160 -11.74 22.31 -2.93
C SER A 160 -10.35 21.78 -2.59
N GLN A 161 -10.23 20.79 -1.69
CA GLN A 161 -8.96 20.14 -1.41
C GLN A 161 -8.49 19.27 -2.59
N LEU A 162 -9.39 18.54 -3.24
CA LEU A 162 -9.10 17.81 -4.49
C LEU A 162 -8.72 18.77 -5.63
N GLN A 163 -9.37 19.93 -5.71
CA GLN A 163 -9.00 20.97 -6.68
C GLN A 163 -7.59 21.50 -6.43
N ALA A 164 -7.17 21.65 -5.18
CA ALA A 164 -5.82 22.10 -4.84
C ALA A 164 -4.77 21.08 -5.32
N ILE A 165 -5.03 19.77 -5.13
CA ILE A 165 -4.18 18.71 -5.68
C ILE A 165 -4.15 18.79 -7.21
N TYR A 166 -5.32 18.83 -7.85
CA TYR A 166 -5.45 18.85 -9.31
C TYR A 166 -4.69 20.03 -9.94
N SER A 167 -4.77 21.20 -9.32
CA SER A 167 -4.09 22.40 -9.80
C SER A 167 -2.56 22.35 -9.62
N ALA A 168 -2.06 21.48 -8.74
CA ALA A 168 -0.64 21.27 -8.50
C ALA A 168 -0.03 20.17 -9.40
N ILE A 169 -0.86 19.43 -10.16
CA ILE A 169 -0.38 18.38 -11.06
C ILE A 169 0.48 18.98 -12.16
N PRO A 170 1.69 18.46 -12.40
CA PRO A 170 2.55 18.91 -13.49
C PRO A 170 1.90 18.71 -14.86
N GLU A 171 2.11 19.65 -15.79
CA GLU A 171 1.52 19.62 -17.14
C GLU A 171 1.82 18.29 -17.89
N VAL A 172 3.01 17.74 -17.69
CA VAL A 172 3.40 16.44 -18.27
C VAL A 172 2.49 15.32 -17.78
N MET A 173 2.08 15.36 -16.51
CA MET A 173 1.20 14.34 -15.94
C MET A 173 -0.26 14.55 -16.29
N LEU A 174 -0.67 15.80 -16.59
CA LEU A 174 -2.04 16.10 -17.06
C LEU A 174 -2.38 15.35 -18.35
N SER A 175 -1.40 15.18 -19.26
CA SER A 175 -1.60 14.42 -20.50
C SER A 175 -1.83 12.92 -20.27
N ARG A 176 -1.49 12.41 -19.08
CA ARG A 176 -1.56 10.98 -18.71
C ARG A 176 -2.72 10.65 -17.76
N LEU A 177 -3.60 11.61 -17.43
CA LEU A 177 -4.73 11.39 -16.50
C LEU A 177 -5.70 10.28 -16.94
N GLY A 178 -5.77 9.98 -18.23
CA GLY A 178 -6.57 8.88 -18.79
C GLY A 178 -6.03 7.47 -18.47
N ASP A 179 -4.76 7.34 -18.11
CA ASP A 179 -4.12 6.06 -17.83
C ASP A 179 -4.75 5.39 -16.59
N GLU A 180 -4.79 4.05 -16.60
CA GLU A 180 -5.36 3.29 -15.47
C GLU A 180 -4.50 3.33 -14.21
N SER A 181 -3.21 3.59 -14.38
CA SER A 181 -2.24 3.64 -13.29
C SER A 181 -2.13 5.00 -12.61
N VAL A 182 -2.66 6.07 -13.23
CA VAL A 182 -2.54 7.46 -12.75
C VAL A 182 -3.79 7.87 -12.00
N GLY A 183 -3.63 8.43 -10.80
CA GLY A 183 -4.77 8.88 -10.01
C GLY A 183 -4.40 9.44 -8.63
N ILE A 184 -5.42 9.88 -7.92
CA ILE A 184 -5.30 10.38 -6.54
C ILE A 184 -5.62 9.25 -5.57
N TRP A 185 -4.67 8.94 -4.70
CA TRP A 185 -4.82 7.97 -3.63
C TRP A 185 -5.44 8.64 -2.41
N LEU A 186 -6.54 8.07 -1.92
CA LEU A 186 -7.36 8.63 -0.84
C LEU A 186 -7.61 7.58 0.24
N SER A 187 -7.77 8.07 1.47
CA SER A 187 -8.33 7.23 2.55
C SER A 187 -9.81 6.91 2.30
N PRO A 188 -10.34 5.81 2.85
CA PRO A 188 -11.76 5.47 2.78
C PRO A 188 -12.65 6.59 3.33
N LYS A 189 -12.14 7.34 4.33
CA LYS A 189 -12.85 8.48 4.90
C LYS A 189 -13.00 9.62 3.89
N ASN A 190 -11.89 10.01 3.23
CA ASN A 190 -11.92 11.07 2.22
C ASN A 190 -12.79 10.67 1.02
N MET A 191 -12.72 9.40 0.60
CA MET A 191 -13.59 8.86 -0.45
C MET A 191 -15.08 8.96 -0.06
N SER A 192 -15.42 8.60 1.17
CA SER A 192 -16.80 8.73 1.67
C SER A 192 -17.26 10.19 1.69
N LEU A 193 -16.43 11.12 2.16
CA LEU A 193 -16.73 12.55 2.17
C LEU A 193 -16.94 13.09 0.75
N TYR A 194 -16.13 12.65 -0.21
CA TYR A 194 -16.29 13.04 -1.61
C TYR A 194 -17.62 12.54 -2.18
N LYS A 195 -17.94 11.25 -1.98
CA LYS A 195 -19.23 10.70 -2.41
C LYS A 195 -20.42 11.46 -1.79
N GLN A 196 -20.35 11.78 -0.49
CA GLN A 196 -21.38 12.57 0.18
C GLN A 196 -21.50 13.99 -0.41
N SER A 197 -20.36 14.62 -0.76
CA SER A 197 -20.38 15.95 -1.38
C SER A 197 -21.07 15.93 -2.75
N LEU A 198 -20.90 14.87 -3.53
CA LEU A 198 -21.58 14.68 -4.81
C LEU A 198 -23.10 14.49 -4.62
N VAL A 199 -23.50 13.66 -3.67
CA VAL A 199 -24.93 13.47 -3.34
C VAL A 199 -25.57 14.79 -2.95
N ASN A 200 -24.91 15.60 -2.12
CA ASN A 200 -25.42 16.90 -1.71
C ASN A 200 -25.49 17.91 -2.87
N ALA A 201 -24.50 17.89 -3.78
CA ALA A 201 -24.47 18.81 -4.92
C ALA A 201 -25.54 18.49 -5.96
N PHE A 202 -25.81 17.23 -6.23
CA PHE A 202 -26.75 16.79 -7.27
C PHE A 202 -28.11 16.37 -6.72
N ASN A 203 -28.28 16.32 -5.40
CA ASN A 203 -29.48 15.83 -4.73
C ASN A 203 -29.97 14.46 -5.26
N ASN A 204 -29.01 13.61 -5.70
CA ASN A 204 -29.28 12.31 -6.30
C ASN A 204 -28.31 11.24 -5.77
N PRO A 205 -28.77 10.24 -4.98
CA PRO A 205 -27.91 9.21 -4.45
C PRO A 205 -27.31 8.27 -5.52
N ASN A 206 -27.89 8.22 -6.72
CA ASN A 206 -27.44 7.33 -7.80
C ASN A 206 -26.15 7.83 -8.50
N VAL A 207 -25.72 9.06 -8.26
CA VAL A 207 -24.45 9.59 -8.79
C VAL A 207 -23.25 8.83 -8.26
N VAL A 208 -23.40 8.13 -7.14
CA VAL A 208 -22.32 7.36 -6.47
C VAL A 208 -21.99 6.02 -7.18
N GLY A 209 -22.82 5.55 -8.11
CA GLY A 209 -22.63 4.27 -8.81
C GLY A 209 -21.58 4.27 -9.92
N LEU A 210 -21.04 5.41 -10.30
CA LEU A 210 -19.94 5.54 -11.26
C LEU A 210 -18.58 5.39 -10.57
N GLN A 211 -17.57 4.94 -11.30
CA GLN A 211 -16.21 4.94 -10.78
C GLN A 211 -15.86 6.34 -10.26
N PRO A 212 -15.39 6.48 -9.02
CA PRO A 212 -15.14 7.78 -8.47
C PRO A 212 -13.98 8.45 -9.24
N MET A 213 -14.32 9.53 -9.93
CA MET A 213 -13.37 10.37 -10.67
C MET A 213 -13.53 11.80 -10.20
N TYR A 214 -12.44 12.54 -10.14
CA TYR A 214 -12.47 13.97 -9.96
C TYR A 214 -11.96 14.62 -11.25
N ILE A 215 -12.87 15.30 -11.99
CA ILE A 215 -12.64 15.75 -13.35
C ILE A 215 -12.23 14.53 -14.19
N ASP A 216 -11.00 14.47 -14.72
CA ASP A 216 -10.47 13.35 -15.51
C ASP A 216 -9.52 12.46 -14.69
N CYS A 217 -9.35 12.74 -13.39
CA CYS A 217 -8.43 12.01 -12.52
C CYS A 217 -9.15 10.90 -11.76
N LYS A 218 -8.65 9.68 -11.86
CA LYS A 218 -9.18 8.53 -11.12
C LYS A 218 -8.89 8.68 -9.63
N LEU A 219 -9.82 8.25 -8.79
CA LEU A 219 -9.67 8.21 -7.34
C LEU A 219 -9.44 6.77 -6.89
N PHE A 220 -8.34 6.54 -6.18
CA PHE A 220 -7.95 5.23 -5.66
C PHE A 220 -8.14 5.21 -4.15
N GLU A 221 -8.96 4.29 -3.68
CA GLU A 221 -9.15 4.11 -2.25
C GLU A 221 -8.06 3.19 -1.70
N THR A 222 -7.41 3.62 -0.60
CA THR A 222 -6.44 2.80 0.14
C THR A 222 -6.63 2.92 1.63
N THR A 223 -6.54 1.81 2.35
CA THR A 223 -6.57 1.77 3.82
C THR A 223 -5.24 2.21 4.44
N GLY A 224 -4.21 2.38 3.63
CA GLY A 224 -2.89 2.82 4.05
C GLY A 224 -2.80 4.30 4.41
N LEU A 225 -3.69 5.14 3.88
CA LEU A 225 -3.73 6.58 4.14
C LEU A 225 -4.75 6.94 5.22
N THR A 226 -4.49 8.04 5.92
CA THR A 226 -5.44 8.67 6.85
C THR A 226 -6.24 9.79 6.17
N GLN A 227 -7.14 10.40 6.92
CA GLN A 227 -7.86 11.59 6.46
C GLN A 227 -6.92 12.80 6.26
N ALA A 228 -5.73 12.76 6.88
CA ALA A 228 -4.76 13.85 6.84
C ALA A 228 -3.93 13.88 5.55
N ASP A 229 -3.96 12.81 4.75
CA ASP A 229 -3.08 12.65 3.60
C ASP A 229 -3.85 12.24 2.36
N MET A 230 -3.47 12.82 1.22
CA MET A 230 -3.89 12.43 -0.12
C MET A 230 -2.70 12.55 -1.06
N VAL A 231 -2.55 11.62 -1.99
CA VAL A 231 -1.39 11.58 -2.87
C VAL A 231 -1.82 11.40 -4.32
N PHE A 232 -1.40 12.31 -5.20
CA PHE A 232 -1.46 12.07 -6.63
C PHE A 232 -0.16 11.42 -7.09
N ALA A 233 -0.27 10.26 -7.72
CA ALA A 233 0.87 9.55 -8.27
C ALA A 233 0.45 8.56 -9.36
N ASP A 234 1.39 8.26 -10.27
CA ASP A 234 1.30 7.07 -11.13
C ASP A 234 1.75 5.84 -10.32
N ALA A 235 0.97 4.76 -10.33
CA ALA A 235 1.35 3.51 -9.69
C ALA A 235 2.68 2.94 -10.24
N LYS A 236 3.06 3.27 -11.48
CA LYS A 236 4.36 2.90 -12.05
C LYS A 236 5.52 3.64 -11.42
N ASN A 237 5.27 4.81 -10.85
CA ASN A 237 6.27 5.62 -10.16
C ASN A 237 6.48 5.18 -8.71
N LEU A 238 5.55 4.42 -8.13
CA LEU A 238 5.61 3.89 -6.77
C LEU A 238 6.19 2.48 -6.79
N TRP A 239 7.35 2.27 -6.18
CA TRP A 239 8.03 0.97 -6.12
C TRP A 239 7.77 0.27 -4.80
N ALA A 240 7.48 -1.02 -4.88
CA ALA A 240 7.43 -1.92 -3.73
C ALA A 240 8.41 -3.06 -3.93
N GLY A 241 9.30 -3.28 -2.96
CA GLY A 241 10.25 -4.38 -2.94
C GLY A 241 9.76 -5.50 -2.03
N VAL A 242 9.86 -6.71 -2.53
CA VAL A 242 9.54 -7.94 -1.79
C VAL A 242 10.65 -8.98 -2.02
N ASP A 243 10.80 -9.97 -1.15
CA ASP A 243 11.82 -11.01 -1.35
C ASP A 243 11.40 -11.95 -2.49
N LEU A 244 10.65 -12.98 -2.23
CA LEU A 244 10.09 -13.87 -3.24
C LEU A 244 8.57 -13.81 -3.19
N LEU A 245 7.92 -13.77 -4.36
CA LEU A 245 6.46 -13.72 -4.44
C LEU A 245 5.78 -14.95 -3.82
N ASP A 246 6.48 -16.07 -3.70
CA ASP A 246 5.97 -17.31 -3.14
C ASP A 246 6.31 -17.52 -1.65
N GLU A 247 7.40 -16.96 -1.13
CA GLU A 247 7.78 -17.03 0.29
C GLU A 247 6.86 -16.19 1.19
N GLU A 248 6.21 -15.18 0.65
CA GLU A 248 5.26 -14.33 1.35
C GLU A 248 4.00 -15.06 1.83
N ASN A 249 3.77 -16.27 1.32
CA ASN A 249 2.56 -17.05 1.59
C ASN A 249 2.78 -18.17 2.61
N GLU A 250 3.98 -18.34 3.16
CA GLU A 250 4.23 -19.37 4.18
C GLU A 250 3.69 -18.95 5.54
N ILE A 251 2.38 -19.10 5.73
CA ILE A 251 1.83 -19.15 7.08
C ILE A 251 1.99 -20.57 7.59
N LYS A 252 2.80 -20.73 8.62
CA LYS A 252 3.00 -22.02 9.29
C LYS A 252 2.31 -22.00 10.63
N LEU A 253 1.50 -23.04 10.89
CA LEU A 253 0.98 -23.34 12.21
C LEU A 253 1.76 -24.52 12.76
N ILE A 254 2.45 -24.31 13.87
CA ILE A 254 3.28 -25.34 14.52
C ILE A 254 2.63 -25.70 15.86
N PRO A 255 2.02 -26.88 15.99
CA PRO A 255 1.51 -27.35 17.27
C PRO A 255 2.65 -27.58 18.25
N GLN A 256 2.56 -27.02 19.45
CA GLN A 256 3.60 -27.15 20.48
C GLN A 256 3.38 -28.35 21.39
N LYS A 257 2.25 -29.03 21.31
CA LYS A 257 1.88 -30.16 22.15
C LYS A 257 2.92 -31.29 22.08
N GLU A 258 3.43 -31.58 20.88
CA GLU A 258 4.47 -32.63 20.68
C GLU A 258 5.88 -32.19 21.06
N ILE A 259 6.14 -30.85 21.08
CA ILE A 259 7.47 -30.29 21.30
C ILE A 259 7.69 -29.95 22.79
N SER A 260 6.73 -29.27 23.39
CA SER A 260 6.82 -28.71 24.75
C SER A 260 5.74 -29.21 25.69
N GLY A 261 4.79 -30.03 25.23
CA GLY A 261 3.63 -30.47 25.99
C GLY A 261 2.59 -29.39 26.25
N ALA A 262 2.80 -28.15 25.77
CA ALA A 262 1.87 -27.04 25.94
C ALA A 262 0.71 -27.16 24.95
N PRO A 263 -0.56 -26.98 25.37
CA PRO A 263 -1.73 -27.02 24.50
C PRO A 263 -1.85 -25.69 23.69
N THR A 264 -0.80 -25.37 22.94
CA THR A 264 -0.70 -24.13 22.15
C THR A 264 -0.21 -24.43 20.74
N ALA A 265 -0.59 -23.59 19.78
CA ALA A 265 -0.01 -23.57 18.44
C ALA A 265 0.62 -22.20 18.16
N HIS A 266 1.74 -22.23 17.49
CA HIS A 266 2.44 -21.03 17.04
C HIS A 266 2.12 -20.77 15.56
N LEU A 267 1.51 -19.64 15.28
CA LEU A 267 1.32 -19.14 13.92
C LEU A 267 2.51 -18.24 13.58
N ILE A 268 3.22 -18.58 12.53
CA ILE A 268 4.44 -17.89 12.09
C ILE A 268 4.27 -17.51 10.63
N MET A 269 4.54 -16.23 10.32
CA MET A 269 4.64 -15.71 8.97
C MET A 269 5.84 -14.79 8.89
N ASN A 270 6.69 -14.99 7.89
CA ASN A 270 7.86 -14.14 7.62
C ASN A 270 7.71 -13.56 6.20
N TYR A 271 8.03 -12.28 6.05
CA TYR A 271 8.04 -11.62 4.75
C TYR A 271 9.01 -10.44 4.78
N LYS A 272 9.35 -9.90 3.60
CA LYS A 272 10.13 -8.66 3.49
C LYS A 272 9.34 -7.63 2.71
N LEU A 273 9.46 -6.40 3.14
CA LEU A 273 8.78 -5.27 2.53
C LEU A 273 9.68 -4.04 2.56
N GLY A 274 9.60 -3.27 1.49
CA GLY A 274 10.21 -1.95 1.41
C GLY A 274 9.57 -1.16 0.29
N VAL A 275 9.58 0.14 0.39
CA VAL A 275 8.97 1.03 -0.60
C VAL A 275 9.90 2.19 -0.96
N ASN A 276 9.75 2.67 -2.19
CA ASN A 276 10.38 3.90 -2.66
C ASN A 276 9.60 4.42 -3.88
N HIS A 277 10.01 5.54 -4.44
CA HIS A 277 9.44 6.12 -5.66
C HIS A 277 10.55 6.45 -6.66
N ALA A 278 10.21 6.51 -7.95
CA ALA A 278 11.17 6.81 -9.01
C ALA A 278 11.42 8.33 -9.13
N VAL A 279 10.41 9.09 -9.48
CA VAL A 279 10.50 10.51 -9.83
C VAL A 279 9.60 11.32 -8.90
N GLY A 280 10.20 12.10 -7.98
CA GLY A 280 9.43 12.91 -7.03
C GLY A 280 8.65 14.04 -7.70
N ALA A 281 9.19 14.65 -8.76
CA ALA A 281 8.55 15.76 -9.47
C ALA A 281 7.21 15.41 -10.16
N GLU A 282 6.87 14.12 -10.26
CA GLU A 282 5.58 13.64 -10.79
C GLU A 282 4.56 13.35 -9.69
N ILE A 283 4.93 13.53 -8.42
CA ILE A 283 4.10 13.22 -7.27
C ILE A 283 3.64 14.51 -6.63
N VAL A 284 2.34 14.58 -6.30
CA VAL A 284 1.77 15.65 -5.49
C VAL A 284 1.28 15.07 -4.18
N TRP A 285 1.83 15.52 -3.09
CA TRP A 285 1.44 15.11 -1.75
C TRP A 285 0.69 16.25 -1.06
N TRP A 286 -0.58 16.02 -0.83
CA TRP A 286 -1.42 16.90 -0.03
C TRP A 286 -1.45 16.37 1.40
N HIS A 287 -1.12 17.22 2.35
CA HIS A 287 -1.15 16.87 3.74
C HIS A 287 -1.70 18.00 4.62
N ARG A 288 -2.18 17.61 5.79
CA ARG A 288 -2.55 18.55 6.84
C ARG A 288 -1.37 18.70 7.81
N PRO A 289 -0.93 19.92 8.13
CA PRO A 289 0.12 20.18 9.10
C PRO A 289 -0.26 19.77 10.53
#